data_64f310cf513f3ad2506f01699451e2d0
#
_entry.id   64f310cf513f3ad2506f01699451e2d0
#
_cell.length_a   1.000
_cell.length_b   1.000
_cell.length_c   1.000
_cell.angle_alpha   90.00
_cell.angle_beta   90.00
_cell.angle_gamma   90.00
#
_symmetry.space_group_name_H-M   'P 1'
#
loop_
_entity.id
_entity.type
_entity.pdbx_description
1 polymer ?
#
loop_
_entity_poly.entity_id
_entity_poly.type
_entity_poly.pdbx_seq_one_letter_code
_entity_poly.pdbx_strand_id
1 'polypeptide(L)'
;METTITNMNTNEATNNSAQNATKHGCCSESILIMKSENPADFKALETTWFKAYNPKDSAETEMVHQVVEAKWYEKRCVRKLAEMETELMDSGSPFTWTEEQQKTLARFQRYATARTNAVIKATKALEDYRKNRTNEVVKSEKHEIKKQQAKRKDEEEMSVEECIKEMEEIAELRRLAKNL
;
A
#
# COMPACT_ATOMS: atom_id res chain seq x y z
N MET A 1 44.29 17.50 -33.08
CA MET A 1 43.50 18.42 -32.27
C MET A 1 42.52 17.55 -31.47
N GLU A 2 42.91 17.27 -30.23
CA GLU A 2 42.14 16.43 -29.32
C GLU A 2 41.09 17.30 -28.62
N THR A 3 39.86 16.91 -28.74
CA THR A 3 38.75 17.46 -27.95
C THR A 3 38.54 16.61 -26.71
N THR A 4 39.23 16.98 -25.64
CA THR A 4 38.97 16.44 -24.29
C THR A 4 37.72 17.11 -23.77
N ILE A 5 36.55 16.46 -23.89
CA ILE A 5 35.30 16.93 -23.30
C ILE A 5 35.23 16.40 -21.87
N THR A 6 35.28 17.33 -20.98
CA THR A 6 35.18 17.35 -19.53
C THR A 6 34.00 16.55 -18.97
N ASN A 7 34.25 15.35 -18.45
CA ASN A 7 33.29 14.52 -17.68
C ASN A 7 33.43 14.76 -16.17
N MET A 8 33.84 15.97 -15.74
CA MET A 8 34.08 16.26 -14.31
C MET A 8 32.88 16.87 -13.54
N ASN A 9 31.80 17.25 -14.22
CA ASN A 9 30.74 18.04 -13.53
C ASN A 9 29.54 17.25 -13.00
N THR A 10 29.41 15.98 -13.35
CA THR A 10 28.25 15.17 -12.91
C THR A 10 28.46 14.56 -11.53
N ASN A 11 29.68 14.18 -11.16
CA ASN A 11 29.95 13.55 -9.87
C ASN A 11 29.94 14.54 -8.69
N GLU A 12 30.34 15.79 -8.88
CA GLU A 12 30.26 16.83 -7.83
C GLU A 12 28.83 17.28 -7.58
N ALA A 13 28.01 17.43 -8.62
CA ALA A 13 26.62 17.80 -8.49
C ALA A 13 25.79 16.72 -7.79
N THR A 14 26.04 15.43 -8.06
CA THR A 14 25.40 14.30 -7.38
C THR A 14 25.84 14.16 -5.94
N ASN A 15 27.13 14.37 -5.62
CA ASN A 15 27.64 14.38 -4.25
C ASN A 15 27.07 15.53 -3.41
N ASN A 16 26.96 16.73 -3.98
CA ASN A 16 26.35 17.87 -3.30
C ASN A 16 24.86 17.68 -3.06
N SER A 17 24.15 17.07 -3.99
CA SER A 17 22.72 16.73 -3.84
C SER A 17 22.51 15.68 -2.74
N ALA A 18 23.34 14.63 -2.69
CA ALA A 18 23.31 13.60 -1.67
C ALA A 18 23.65 14.15 -0.26
N GLN A 19 24.66 15.04 -0.18
CA GLN A 19 25.02 15.71 1.09
C GLN A 19 23.92 16.66 1.58
N ASN A 20 23.27 17.38 0.69
CA ASN A 20 22.12 18.24 1.03
C ASN A 20 20.91 17.43 1.47
N ALA A 21 20.68 16.25 0.88
CA ALA A 21 19.62 15.34 1.31
C ALA A 21 19.84 14.81 2.74
N THR A 22 21.10 14.63 3.17
CA THR A 22 21.43 14.17 4.52
C THR A 22 21.41 15.29 5.58
N LYS A 23 21.59 16.55 5.21
CA LYS A 23 21.61 17.70 6.15
C LYS A 23 20.34 17.83 6.99
N HIS A 24 19.18 17.64 6.40
CA HIS A 24 17.88 17.76 7.08
C HIS A 24 17.03 16.47 6.98
N GLY A 25 17.49 15.45 6.25
CA GLY A 25 16.86 14.13 6.13
C GLY A 25 15.49 14.09 5.45
N CYS A 26 14.98 15.23 4.94
CA CYS A 26 13.67 15.29 4.31
C CYS A 26 13.61 14.55 2.96
N CYS A 27 14.74 14.46 2.26
CA CYS A 27 14.87 13.79 0.96
C CYS A 27 15.64 12.46 1.03
N SER A 28 16.23 12.12 2.18
CA SER A 28 16.99 10.88 2.33
C SER A 28 16.04 9.71 2.56
N GLU A 29 16.07 8.73 1.67
CA GLU A 29 15.36 7.45 1.83
C GLU A 29 16.26 6.39 2.49
N SER A 30 17.56 6.65 2.59
CA SER A 30 18.55 5.73 3.17
C SER A 30 18.71 5.85 4.69
N ILE A 31 18.19 6.91 5.31
CA ILE A 31 18.33 7.17 6.75
C ILE A 31 16.95 7.23 7.39
N LEU A 32 16.49 6.10 7.89
CA LEU A 32 15.19 6.03 8.55
C LEU A 32 15.17 6.86 9.84
N ILE A 33 16.20 6.78 10.68
CA ILE A 33 16.31 7.53 11.93
C ILE A 33 17.59 8.37 11.89
N MET A 34 17.44 9.69 12.02
CA MET A 34 18.58 10.61 12.09
C MET A 34 19.21 10.58 13.50
N LYS A 35 20.50 10.98 13.59
CA LYS A 35 21.20 11.10 14.89
C LYS A 35 20.51 12.05 15.87
N SER A 36 19.78 13.04 15.37
CA SER A 36 19.01 14.02 16.16
C SER A 36 17.62 13.53 16.56
N GLU A 37 17.21 12.35 16.13
CA GLU A 37 15.90 11.79 16.41
C GLU A 37 16.00 10.70 17.49
N ASN A 38 14.95 10.57 18.30
CA ASN A 38 14.88 9.53 19.33
C ASN A 38 14.30 8.24 18.73
N PRO A 39 15.05 7.12 18.70
CA PRO A 39 14.55 5.84 18.23
C PRO A 39 13.30 5.33 18.95
N ALA A 40 13.12 5.72 20.22
CA ALA A 40 11.95 5.35 21.01
C ALA A 40 10.64 5.95 20.43
N ASP A 41 10.71 7.16 19.86
CA ASP A 41 9.55 7.81 19.25
C ASP A 41 9.14 7.10 17.95
N PHE A 42 10.11 6.62 17.18
CA PHE A 42 9.84 5.78 16.02
C PHE A 42 9.18 4.47 16.44
N LYS A 43 9.71 3.81 17.46
CA LYS A 43 9.16 2.56 17.97
C LYS A 43 7.74 2.72 18.53
N ALA A 44 7.46 3.83 19.20
CA ALA A 44 6.13 4.16 19.69
C ALA A 44 5.15 4.39 18.53
N LEU A 45 5.59 5.10 17.48
CA LEU A 45 4.82 5.27 16.26
C LEU A 45 4.50 3.92 15.61
N GLU A 46 5.52 3.09 15.39
CA GLU A 46 5.39 1.75 14.83
C GLU A 46 4.36 0.92 15.61
N THR A 47 4.53 0.82 16.92
CA THR A 47 3.62 0.07 17.80
C THR A 47 2.17 0.55 17.68
N THR A 48 1.97 1.86 17.62
CA THR A 48 0.62 2.46 17.48
C THR A 48 -0.04 2.06 16.16
N TRP A 49 0.71 2.12 15.06
CA TRP A 49 0.18 1.80 13.74
C TRP A 49 -0.05 0.31 13.56
N PHE A 50 0.87 -0.54 14.04
CA PHE A 50 0.68 -2.00 14.03
C PHE A 50 -0.55 -2.42 14.83
N LYS A 51 -0.78 -1.80 16.00
CA LYS A 51 -1.99 -2.03 16.79
C LYS A 51 -3.26 -1.59 16.06
N ALA A 52 -3.23 -0.43 15.40
CA ALA A 52 -4.38 0.12 14.69
C ALA A 52 -4.74 -0.68 13.43
N TYR A 53 -3.73 -1.06 12.64
CA TYR A 53 -3.95 -1.78 11.38
C TYR A 53 -4.07 -3.30 11.55
N ASN A 54 -3.49 -3.87 12.61
CA ASN A 54 -3.55 -5.31 12.92
C ASN A 54 -3.35 -6.20 11.67
N PRO A 55 -2.15 -6.20 11.06
CA PRO A 55 -1.87 -6.92 9.82
C PRO A 55 -2.10 -8.42 9.98
N LYS A 56 -2.68 -9.06 8.96
CA LYS A 56 -3.09 -10.46 8.96
C LYS A 56 -2.05 -11.41 8.37
N ASP A 57 -1.17 -10.90 7.52
CA ASP A 57 -0.14 -11.67 6.83
C ASP A 57 1.14 -10.85 6.65
N SER A 58 2.17 -11.48 6.08
CA SER A 58 3.48 -10.85 5.87
C SER A 58 3.43 -9.68 4.89
N ALA A 59 2.56 -9.74 3.87
CA ALA A 59 2.41 -8.66 2.90
C ALA A 59 1.75 -7.43 3.54
N GLU A 60 0.68 -7.63 4.34
CA GLU A 60 0.10 -6.54 5.12
C GLU A 60 1.10 -5.97 6.13
N THR A 61 1.90 -6.82 6.77
CA THR A 61 2.96 -6.41 7.70
C THR A 61 3.95 -5.47 7.03
N GLU A 62 4.43 -5.84 5.84
CA GLU A 62 5.34 -5.01 5.06
C GLU A 62 4.70 -3.69 4.64
N MET A 63 3.45 -3.72 4.18
CA MET A 63 2.72 -2.49 3.83
C MET A 63 2.49 -1.57 5.03
N VAL A 64 2.23 -2.12 6.23
CA VAL A 64 2.12 -1.31 7.45
C VAL A 64 3.47 -0.68 7.79
N HIS A 65 4.60 -1.40 7.65
CA HIS A 65 5.93 -0.81 7.80
C HIS A 65 6.15 0.37 6.86
N GLN A 66 5.80 0.23 5.57
CA GLN A 66 5.91 1.32 4.59
C GLN A 66 5.07 2.55 4.98
N VAL A 67 3.86 2.34 5.52
CA VAL A 67 3.03 3.44 6.04
C VAL A 67 3.69 4.11 7.24
N VAL A 68 4.26 3.34 8.19
CA VAL A 68 4.97 3.87 9.36
C VAL A 68 6.19 4.68 8.95
N GLU A 69 7.01 4.19 8.04
CA GLU A 69 8.17 4.90 7.50
C GLU A 69 7.77 6.19 6.80
N ALA A 70 6.77 6.14 5.92
CA ALA A 70 6.24 7.33 5.26
C ALA A 70 5.76 8.37 6.28
N LYS A 71 5.07 7.94 7.33
CA LYS A 71 4.59 8.81 8.42
C LYS A 71 5.73 9.38 9.25
N TRP A 72 6.79 8.63 9.46
CA TRP A 72 7.98 9.13 10.14
C TRP A 72 8.68 10.23 9.36
N TYR A 73 8.86 10.02 8.04
CA TYR A 73 9.43 11.03 7.15
C TYR A 73 8.53 12.28 7.06
N GLU A 74 7.21 12.12 7.02
CA GLU A 74 6.27 13.24 7.04
C GLU A 74 6.44 14.06 8.32
N LYS A 75 6.44 13.43 9.50
CA LYS A 75 6.64 14.10 10.78
C LYS A 75 7.96 14.89 10.82
N ARG A 76 9.03 14.31 10.27
CA ARG A 76 10.33 15.01 10.14
C ARG A 76 10.22 16.26 9.30
N CYS A 77 9.63 16.15 8.11
CA CYS A 77 9.51 17.29 7.19
C CYS A 77 8.61 18.39 7.74
N VAL A 78 7.49 18.04 8.36
CA VAL A 78 6.57 19.00 9.00
C VAL A 78 7.28 19.73 10.16
N ARG A 79 8.01 19.00 11.01
CA ARG A 79 8.80 19.60 12.10
C ARG A 79 9.85 20.57 11.56
N LYS A 80 10.62 20.16 10.52
CA LYS A 80 11.64 21.02 9.91
C LYS A 80 11.04 22.25 9.21
N LEU A 81 9.88 22.11 8.60
CA LEU A 81 9.16 23.26 8.05
C LEU A 81 8.74 24.23 9.14
N ALA A 82 8.17 23.74 10.24
CA ALA A 82 7.76 24.58 11.37
C ALA A 82 8.95 25.29 12.03
N GLU A 83 10.09 24.60 12.20
CA GLU A 83 11.34 25.21 12.70
C GLU A 83 11.78 26.36 11.79
N MET A 84 11.80 26.15 10.46
CA MET A 84 12.16 27.16 9.47
C MET A 84 11.19 28.34 9.45
N GLU A 85 9.89 28.07 9.50
CA GLU A 85 8.88 29.15 9.54
C GLU A 85 9.05 30.00 10.81
N THR A 86 9.34 29.38 11.95
CA THR A 86 9.61 30.11 13.20
C THR A 86 10.87 30.97 13.08
N GLU A 87 11.99 30.42 12.59
CA GLU A 87 13.24 31.16 12.39
C GLU A 87 13.06 32.35 11.44
N LEU A 88 12.28 32.17 10.38
CA LEU A 88 12.01 33.25 9.42
C LEU A 88 11.13 34.37 10.03
N MET A 89 10.09 33.99 10.79
CA MET A 89 9.24 34.96 11.48
C MET A 89 9.99 35.75 12.53
N ASP A 90 10.89 35.10 13.27
CA ASP A 90 11.76 35.76 14.24
C ASP A 90 12.77 36.71 13.56
N SER A 91 13.17 36.45 12.32
CA SER A 91 14.08 37.29 11.54
C SER A 91 13.41 38.55 10.96
N GLY A 92 12.09 38.62 10.91
CA GLY A 92 11.33 39.75 10.42
C GLY A 92 10.06 39.41 9.64
N SER A 93 9.42 40.43 9.10
CA SER A 93 8.20 40.29 8.31
C SER A 93 8.45 39.50 7.01
N PRO A 94 7.50 38.68 6.53
CA PRO A 94 7.60 37.99 5.22
C PRO A 94 7.93 38.92 4.04
N PHE A 95 7.59 40.21 4.13
CA PHE A 95 7.91 41.22 3.11
C PHE A 95 9.39 41.61 3.08
N THR A 96 10.13 41.33 4.16
CA THR A 96 11.56 41.65 4.27
C THR A 96 12.48 40.44 4.04
N TRP A 97 11.90 39.25 3.81
CA TRP A 97 12.70 38.06 3.58
C TRP A 97 13.45 38.14 2.26
N THR A 98 14.69 37.66 2.29
CA THR A 98 15.51 37.54 1.09
C THR A 98 14.93 36.50 0.12
N GLU A 99 15.27 36.62 -1.15
CA GLU A 99 14.88 35.64 -2.17
C GLU A 99 15.33 34.22 -1.82
N GLU A 100 16.52 34.05 -1.23
CA GLU A 100 17.05 32.73 -0.80
C GLU A 100 16.23 32.15 0.36
N GLN A 101 15.82 32.97 1.31
CA GLN A 101 14.93 32.55 2.40
C GLN A 101 13.58 32.07 1.87
N GLN A 102 12.97 32.80 0.94
CA GLN A 102 11.71 32.44 0.30
C GLN A 102 11.84 31.13 -0.52
N LYS A 103 12.92 30.98 -1.29
CA LYS A 103 13.21 29.73 -2.04
C LYS A 103 13.40 28.54 -1.11
N THR A 104 14.07 28.74 0.00
CA THR A 104 14.32 27.71 1.00
C THR A 104 13.01 27.27 1.66
N LEU A 105 12.18 28.20 2.10
CA LEU A 105 10.85 27.91 2.64
C LEU A 105 9.99 27.14 1.63
N ALA A 106 9.91 27.61 0.40
CA ALA A 106 9.15 26.95 -0.67
C ALA A 106 9.67 25.51 -0.95
N ARG A 107 10.97 25.27 -0.77
CA ARG A 107 11.58 23.92 -0.88
C ARG A 107 11.08 23.01 0.24
N PHE A 108 11.08 23.47 1.49
CA PHE A 108 10.59 22.68 2.62
C PHE A 108 9.09 22.42 2.56
N GLN A 109 8.29 23.38 2.09
CA GLN A 109 6.85 23.19 1.85
C GLN A 109 6.61 22.08 0.81
N ARG A 110 7.39 22.05 -0.30
CA ARG A 110 7.32 20.97 -1.29
C ARG A 110 7.70 19.62 -0.70
N TYR A 111 8.72 19.56 0.16
CA TYR A 111 9.10 18.31 0.83
C TYR A 111 8.01 17.83 1.76
N ALA A 112 7.43 18.68 2.58
CA ALA A 112 6.32 18.33 3.47
C ALA A 112 5.13 17.79 2.66
N THR A 113 4.71 18.50 1.61
CA THR A 113 3.63 18.07 0.71
C THR A 113 3.93 16.72 0.05
N ALA A 114 5.15 16.52 -0.45
CA ALA A 114 5.55 15.25 -1.07
C ALA A 114 5.47 14.08 -0.07
N ARG A 115 5.89 14.30 1.18
CA ARG A 115 5.83 13.26 2.23
C ARG A 115 4.40 12.99 2.71
N THR A 116 3.54 14.00 2.81
CA THR A 116 2.11 13.80 3.07
C THR A 116 1.46 12.96 1.96
N ASN A 117 1.76 13.26 0.70
CA ASN A 117 1.28 12.45 -0.43
C ASN A 117 1.81 11.01 -0.40
N ALA A 118 3.05 10.79 0.07
CA ALA A 118 3.60 9.45 0.24
C ALA A 118 2.83 8.64 1.29
N VAL A 119 2.46 9.26 2.42
CA VAL A 119 1.61 8.61 3.44
C VAL A 119 0.25 8.23 2.85
N ILE A 120 -0.40 9.14 2.14
CA ILE A 120 -1.71 8.88 1.50
C ILE A 120 -1.59 7.70 0.51
N LYS A 121 -0.53 7.68 -0.31
CA LYS A 121 -0.26 6.59 -1.26
C LYS A 121 -0.07 5.25 -0.58
N ALA A 122 0.76 5.20 0.46
CA ALA A 122 1.04 3.96 1.19
C ALA A 122 -0.22 3.42 1.90
N THR A 123 -0.98 4.30 2.55
CA THR A 123 -2.25 3.93 3.20
C THR A 123 -3.26 3.39 2.19
N LYS A 124 -3.42 4.07 1.05
CA LYS A 124 -4.31 3.63 -0.01
C LYS A 124 -3.90 2.27 -0.58
N ALA A 125 -2.62 2.04 -0.79
CA ALA A 125 -2.11 0.76 -1.27
C ALA A 125 -2.48 -0.40 -0.32
N LEU A 126 -2.36 -0.20 0.99
CA LEU A 126 -2.78 -1.16 2.01
C LEU A 126 -4.30 -1.42 1.98
N GLU A 127 -5.10 -0.36 1.86
CA GLU A 127 -6.56 -0.47 1.77
C GLU A 127 -6.99 -1.23 0.49
N ASP A 128 -6.39 -0.90 -0.65
CA ASP A 128 -6.66 -1.57 -1.94
C ASP A 128 -6.25 -3.05 -1.89
N TYR A 129 -5.11 -3.38 -1.26
CA TYR A 129 -4.70 -4.76 -1.04
C TYR A 129 -5.74 -5.53 -0.23
N ARG A 130 -6.21 -4.98 0.89
CA ARG A 130 -7.24 -5.60 1.75
C ARG A 130 -8.55 -5.82 1.00
N LYS A 131 -8.98 -4.82 0.23
CA LYS A 131 -10.19 -4.89 -0.58
C LYS A 131 -10.10 -5.99 -1.64
N ASN A 132 -8.97 -6.06 -2.34
CA ASN A 132 -8.74 -7.07 -3.38
C ASN A 132 -8.74 -8.47 -2.78
N ARG A 133 -8.05 -8.69 -1.65
CA ARG A 133 -8.06 -9.97 -0.94
C ARG A 133 -9.46 -10.39 -0.52
N THR A 134 -10.25 -9.48 0.03
CA THR A 134 -11.65 -9.77 0.40
C THR A 134 -12.47 -10.15 -0.84
N ASN A 135 -12.30 -9.44 -1.95
CA ASN A 135 -12.98 -9.74 -3.20
C ASN A 135 -12.60 -11.13 -3.78
N GLU A 136 -11.34 -11.52 -3.65
CA GLU A 136 -10.87 -12.86 -4.09
C GLU A 136 -11.51 -13.98 -3.25
N VAL A 137 -11.58 -13.80 -1.92
CA VAL A 137 -12.26 -14.77 -1.04
C VAL A 137 -13.74 -14.90 -1.43
N VAL A 138 -14.45 -13.77 -1.60
CA VAL A 138 -15.86 -13.78 -2.00
C VAL A 138 -16.07 -14.43 -3.38
N LYS A 139 -15.14 -14.23 -4.32
CA LYS A 139 -15.21 -14.88 -5.65
C LYS A 139 -15.00 -16.39 -5.55
N SER A 140 -14.06 -16.85 -4.75
CA SER A 140 -13.80 -18.29 -4.55
C SER A 140 -14.99 -18.97 -3.88
N GLU A 141 -15.57 -18.36 -2.84
CA GLU A 141 -16.76 -18.88 -2.18
C GLU A 141 -17.97 -18.99 -3.14
N LYS A 142 -18.20 -17.95 -3.96
CA LYS A 142 -19.25 -17.98 -4.98
C LYS A 142 -19.01 -19.09 -6.03
N HIS A 143 -17.76 -19.34 -6.39
CA HIS A 143 -17.41 -20.40 -7.34
C HIS A 143 -17.72 -21.79 -6.73
N GLU A 144 -17.33 -22.02 -5.47
CA GLU A 144 -17.62 -23.26 -4.78
C GLU A 144 -19.12 -23.51 -4.59
N ILE A 145 -19.90 -22.48 -4.24
CA ILE A 145 -21.35 -22.58 -4.15
C ILE A 145 -21.97 -22.99 -5.49
N LYS A 146 -21.53 -22.36 -6.60
CA LYS A 146 -22.01 -22.73 -7.95
C LYS A 146 -21.66 -24.16 -8.32
N LYS A 147 -20.46 -24.62 -7.98
CA LYS A 147 -20.02 -25.99 -8.22
C LYS A 147 -20.83 -27.01 -7.44
N GLN A 148 -21.16 -26.70 -6.17
CA GLN A 148 -22.01 -27.54 -5.36
C GLN A 148 -23.46 -27.59 -5.89
N GLN A 149 -24.00 -26.46 -6.35
CA GLN A 149 -25.32 -26.38 -6.96
C GLN A 149 -25.41 -27.18 -8.27
N ALA A 150 -24.36 -27.13 -9.11
CA ALA A 150 -24.29 -27.94 -10.33
C ALA A 150 -24.28 -29.44 -10.00
N LYS A 151 -23.43 -29.88 -9.04
CA LYS A 151 -23.42 -31.30 -8.58
C LYS A 151 -24.77 -31.79 -8.10
N ARG A 152 -25.48 -30.98 -7.31
CA ARG A 152 -26.81 -31.36 -6.82
C ARG A 152 -27.82 -31.52 -7.96
N LYS A 153 -27.75 -30.64 -8.97
CA LYS A 153 -28.62 -30.77 -10.15
C LYS A 153 -28.33 -32.07 -10.93
N ASP A 154 -27.06 -32.37 -11.17
CA ASP A 154 -26.66 -33.58 -11.87
C ASP A 154 -27.09 -34.85 -11.09
N GLU A 155 -26.98 -34.84 -9.73
CA GLU A 155 -27.45 -35.92 -8.86
C GLU A 155 -29.00 -36.05 -8.89
N GLU A 156 -29.76 -34.94 -8.92
CA GLU A 156 -31.21 -34.95 -9.03
C GLU A 156 -31.67 -35.46 -10.42
N GLU A 157 -31.01 -35.02 -11.51
CA GLU A 157 -31.30 -35.51 -12.87
C GLU A 157 -31.07 -37.01 -13.02
N MET A 158 -29.93 -37.51 -12.49
CA MET A 158 -29.63 -38.97 -12.49
C MET A 158 -30.65 -39.78 -11.70
N SER A 159 -31.08 -39.26 -10.53
CA SER A 159 -32.10 -39.91 -9.72
C SER A 159 -33.46 -40.01 -10.44
N VAL A 160 -33.82 -39.00 -11.20
CA VAL A 160 -35.07 -39.00 -11.99
C VAL A 160 -34.98 -39.95 -13.16
N GLU A 161 -33.86 -40.02 -13.85
CA GLU A 161 -33.63 -40.98 -14.95
C GLU A 161 -33.69 -42.43 -14.45
N GLU A 162 -33.08 -42.73 -13.29
CA GLU A 162 -33.17 -44.06 -12.65
C GLU A 162 -34.62 -44.45 -12.31
N CYS A 163 -35.39 -43.53 -11.72
CA CYS A 163 -36.81 -43.76 -11.45
C CYS A 163 -37.63 -44.01 -12.72
N ILE A 164 -37.39 -43.29 -13.78
CA ILE A 164 -38.08 -43.48 -15.07
C ILE A 164 -37.77 -44.89 -15.62
N LYS A 165 -36.50 -45.30 -15.58
CA LYS A 165 -36.08 -46.64 -16.03
C LYS A 165 -36.74 -47.77 -15.24
N GLU A 166 -36.79 -47.65 -13.92
CA GLU A 166 -37.48 -48.63 -13.07
C GLU A 166 -38.98 -48.69 -13.38
N MET A 167 -39.63 -47.56 -13.64
CA MET A 167 -41.05 -47.52 -14.02
C MET A 167 -41.29 -48.16 -15.37
N GLU A 168 -40.40 -48.02 -16.35
CA GLU A 168 -40.48 -48.67 -17.66
C GLU A 168 -40.32 -50.19 -17.53
N GLU A 169 -39.37 -50.68 -16.76
CA GLU A 169 -39.18 -52.09 -16.45
C GLU A 169 -40.41 -52.73 -15.81
N ILE A 170 -41.00 -52.03 -14.81
CA ILE A 170 -42.23 -52.49 -14.17
C ILE A 170 -43.40 -52.54 -15.16
N ALA A 171 -43.52 -51.55 -16.06
CA ALA A 171 -44.55 -51.51 -17.08
C ALA A 171 -44.43 -52.66 -18.09
N GLU A 172 -43.21 -53.01 -18.47
CA GLU A 172 -42.91 -54.14 -19.34
C GLU A 172 -43.27 -55.47 -18.70
N LEU A 173 -42.89 -55.70 -17.44
CA LEU A 173 -43.26 -56.87 -16.67
C LEU A 173 -44.77 -57.06 -16.54
N ARG A 174 -45.51 -55.96 -16.32
CA ARG A 174 -46.98 -55.98 -16.29
C ARG A 174 -47.62 -56.33 -17.65
N ARG A 175 -47.02 -55.92 -18.76
CA ARG A 175 -47.43 -56.31 -20.11
C ARG A 175 -47.24 -57.83 -20.35
N LEU A 176 -46.09 -58.37 -19.99
CA LEU A 176 -45.80 -59.77 -20.13
C LEU A 176 -46.74 -60.63 -19.27
N ALA A 177 -47.03 -60.21 -18.04
CA ALA A 177 -47.95 -60.93 -17.18
C ALA A 177 -49.44 -60.91 -17.62
N LYS A 178 -49.87 -60.02 -18.48
CA LYS A 178 -51.22 -60.01 -19.07
C LYS A 178 -51.38 -60.85 -20.30
N ASN A 179 -50.30 -61.34 -20.87
CA ASN A 179 -50.28 -62.13 -22.09
C ASN A 179 -50.04 -63.67 -21.75
N LEU A 180 -49.95 -64.02 -20.48
CA LEU A 180 -49.97 -65.37 -19.95
C LEU A 180 -51.33 -65.74 -19.38
#